data_fd7dddbb465e27c66f23ea8b32cf1e51
#
_entry.id   fd7dddbb465e27c66f23ea8b32cf1e51
#
_cell.length_a   1.000
_cell.length_b   1.000
_cell.length_c   1.000
_cell.angle_alpha   90.00
_cell.angle_beta   90.00
_cell.angle_gamma   90.00
#
_symmetry.space_group_name_H-M   'P 1'
#
loop_
_entity.id
_entity.type
_entity.pdbx_description
1 polymer ?
#
loop_
_entity_poly.entity_id
_entity_poly.type
_entity_poly.pdbx_seq_one_letter_code
_entity_poly.pdbx_strand_id
1 'polypeptide(L)'
;MTAGHDPLLTPSRQVMVREDWLAQGEEEILDPTLPIVDPHHHLWDHPQERYLLDDLLRDTASGHDIRATIFVQCGAMYRDGGPEELRSLGETEFVTGVAAQSASGKYGPTRACAGIIGMADLTLGDRVTPVLEAHVAVAGPRFVGVRNRTAWHPSPEIRSNLVSPPPGPLAHPGFHTGARRLAAMGLTLDVWAYHTQLPQVLELARAVPELTLVVDHVGGPLGVGPFAGRQAEVFPAWRRDMLALAALPNVQVKLGGLAMQVSGFEYHRQPLPPASAVLAEAWRPYIETCIEAFGVARCMFESNFPVDKGMCSYPVVWNAFKRLASGASAAERTALFSGTATQTYRLGRLPEGVAPRL
;
A
#
# COMPACT_ATOMS: atom_id res chain seq x y z
N MET A 1 6.36 -20.54 -26.49
CA MET A 1 5.01 -20.87 -25.97
C MET A 1 4.44 -19.55 -25.46
N THR A 2 3.42 -19.01 -26.11
CA THR A 2 2.69 -17.84 -25.63
C THR A 2 2.05 -18.22 -24.29
N ALA A 3 2.43 -17.51 -23.22
CA ALA A 3 1.77 -17.67 -21.93
C ALA A 3 0.27 -17.50 -22.14
N GLY A 4 -0.51 -18.54 -21.88
CA GLY A 4 -1.96 -18.52 -22.05
C GLY A 4 -2.55 -17.37 -21.25
N HIS A 5 -3.47 -16.63 -21.85
CA HIS A 5 -4.23 -15.58 -21.19
C HIS A 5 -5.05 -16.22 -20.05
N ASP A 6 -4.73 -15.87 -18.80
CA ASP A 6 -5.55 -16.27 -17.64
C ASP A 6 -6.76 -15.31 -17.56
N PRO A 7 -7.99 -15.80 -17.73
CA PRO A 7 -9.19 -14.95 -17.74
C PRO A 7 -9.50 -14.31 -16.38
N LEU A 8 -8.86 -14.75 -15.31
CA LEU A 8 -9.02 -14.17 -13.97
C LEU A 8 -8.01 -13.07 -13.67
N LEU A 9 -7.10 -12.78 -14.60
CA LEU A 9 -6.09 -11.74 -14.44
C LEU A 9 -6.28 -10.62 -15.47
N THR A 10 -6.04 -9.41 -15.01
CA THR A 10 -5.98 -8.22 -15.87
C THR A 10 -4.71 -8.20 -16.73
N PRO A 11 -4.59 -7.29 -17.71
CA PRO A 11 -3.34 -7.10 -18.45
C PRO A 11 -2.13 -6.75 -17.55
N SER A 12 -2.36 -6.12 -16.39
CA SER A 12 -1.33 -5.85 -15.37
C SER A 12 -1.01 -7.05 -14.48
N ARG A 13 -1.67 -8.19 -14.70
CA ARG A 13 -1.62 -9.40 -13.86
C ARG A 13 -2.13 -9.21 -12.44
N GLN A 14 -2.99 -8.25 -12.24
CA GLN A 14 -3.79 -8.17 -11.02
C GLN A 14 -4.99 -9.10 -11.14
N VAL A 15 -5.48 -9.61 -10.02
CA VAL A 15 -6.67 -10.44 -10.00
C VAL A 15 -7.90 -9.58 -10.28
N MET A 16 -8.72 -9.99 -11.25
CA MET A 16 -9.96 -9.27 -11.58
C MET A 16 -10.93 -9.27 -10.41
N VAL A 17 -11.50 -8.09 -10.13
CA VAL A 17 -12.54 -7.96 -9.11
C VAL A 17 -13.85 -8.58 -9.61
N ARG A 18 -14.41 -9.51 -8.82
CA ARG A 18 -15.69 -10.18 -9.09
C ARG A 18 -16.62 -9.92 -7.91
N GLU A 19 -17.42 -8.86 -8.00
CA GLU A 19 -18.28 -8.40 -6.89
C GLU A 19 -19.31 -9.46 -6.48
N ASP A 20 -19.87 -10.22 -7.43
CA ASP A 20 -20.79 -11.34 -7.22
C ASP A 20 -20.16 -12.50 -6.44
N TRP A 21 -18.88 -12.77 -6.66
CA TRP A 21 -18.13 -13.77 -5.92
C TRP A 21 -17.78 -13.26 -4.53
N LEU A 22 -17.31 -12.01 -4.39
CA LEU A 22 -16.97 -11.40 -3.10
C LEU A 22 -18.19 -11.32 -2.17
N ALA A 23 -19.37 -11.04 -2.71
CA ALA A 23 -20.62 -10.96 -1.95
C ALA A 23 -21.05 -12.29 -1.31
N GLN A 24 -20.47 -13.43 -1.72
CA GLN A 24 -20.75 -14.73 -1.10
C GLN A 24 -19.98 -14.96 0.22
N GLY A 25 -19.05 -14.05 0.58
CA GLY A 25 -18.22 -14.12 1.78
C GLY A 25 -18.53 -13.08 2.84
N GLU A 26 -19.81 -12.81 3.11
CA GLU A 26 -20.22 -11.89 4.16
C GLU A 26 -19.86 -12.41 5.55
N GLU A 27 -19.33 -11.53 6.40
CA GLU A 27 -18.97 -11.81 7.79
C GLU A 27 -19.48 -10.69 8.71
N GLU A 28 -19.75 -11.04 9.96
CA GLU A 28 -19.95 -10.05 11.01
C GLU A 28 -18.68 -9.19 11.20
N ILE A 29 -18.86 -7.88 11.32
CA ILE A 29 -17.76 -6.93 11.51
C ILE A 29 -17.22 -7.06 12.94
N LEU A 30 -15.98 -7.45 13.06
CA LEU A 30 -15.28 -7.52 14.34
C LEU A 30 -14.93 -6.11 14.81
N ASP A 31 -15.22 -5.80 16.09
CA ASP A 31 -14.91 -4.51 16.72
C ASP A 31 -15.18 -3.30 15.79
N PRO A 32 -16.46 -3.04 15.46
CA PRO A 32 -16.84 -2.04 14.46
C PRO A 32 -16.50 -0.60 14.85
N THR A 33 -16.15 -0.35 16.11
CA THR A 33 -15.85 0.97 16.65
C THR A 33 -14.34 1.27 16.73
N LEU A 34 -13.47 0.32 16.40
CA LEU A 34 -12.02 0.55 16.35
C LEU A 34 -11.68 1.51 15.21
N PRO A 35 -11.13 2.71 15.50
CA PRO A 35 -10.78 3.67 14.45
C PRO A 35 -9.66 3.15 13.54
N ILE A 36 -9.88 3.28 12.24
CA ILE A 36 -8.95 2.85 11.21
C ILE A 36 -8.53 4.03 10.34
N VAL A 37 -7.24 4.14 10.09
CA VAL A 37 -6.65 4.91 9.00
C VAL A 37 -6.05 3.92 8.01
N ASP A 38 -6.60 3.85 6.81
CA ASP A 38 -6.09 2.99 5.76
C ASP A 38 -4.94 3.69 5.01
N PRO A 39 -3.66 3.31 5.22
CA PRO A 39 -2.53 4.04 4.68
C PRO A 39 -2.17 3.66 3.25
N HIS A 40 -3.01 2.86 2.54
CA HIS A 40 -2.67 2.42 1.20
C HIS A 40 -3.90 2.01 0.38
N HIS A 41 -4.33 2.89 -0.49
CA HIS A 41 -5.27 2.56 -1.55
C HIS A 41 -4.90 3.27 -2.85
N HIS A 42 -5.52 2.86 -3.94
CA HIS A 42 -5.37 3.46 -5.26
C HIS A 42 -6.71 3.93 -5.81
N LEU A 43 -6.66 4.82 -6.81
CA LEU A 43 -7.82 5.24 -7.60
C LEU A 43 -7.41 5.25 -9.06
N TRP A 44 -8.15 4.56 -9.92
CA TRP A 44 -7.89 4.53 -11.36
C TRP A 44 -9.16 4.35 -12.19
N ASP A 45 -9.07 4.71 -13.45
CA ASP A 45 -10.09 4.48 -14.46
C ASP A 45 -9.42 3.84 -15.68
N HIS A 46 -9.30 2.52 -15.63
CA HIS A 46 -8.77 1.72 -16.74
C HIS A 46 -9.91 1.05 -17.50
N PRO A 47 -9.75 0.75 -18.80
CA PRO A 47 -10.83 0.24 -19.64
C PRO A 47 -11.58 -1.00 -19.12
N GLN A 48 -10.97 -1.77 -18.23
CA GLN A 48 -11.55 -2.99 -17.66
C GLN A 48 -11.64 -2.96 -16.14
N GLU A 49 -11.15 -1.91 -15.52
CA GLU A 49 -11.02 -1.79 -14.07
C GLU A 49 -11.18 -0.34 -13.64
N ARG A 50 -12.37 -0.01 -13.23
CA ARG A 50 -12.63 1.30 -12.64
C ARG A 50 -12.72 1.18 -11.13
N TYR A 51 -11.98 2.02 -10.41
CA TYR A 51 -12.10 2.19 -8.97
C TYR A 51 -11.83 3.65 -8.62
N LEU A 52 -12.90 4.40 -8.38
CA LEU A 52 -12.85 5.83 -8.08
C LEU A 52 -13.47 6.10 -6.69
N LEU A 53 -13.74 7.38 -6.38
CA LEU A 53 -14.23 7.78 -5.06
C LEU A 53 -15.49 7.03 -4.63
N ASP A 54 -16.45 6.83 -5.52
CA ASP A 54 -17.71 6.15 -5.19
C ASP A 54 -17.49 4.68 -4.81
N ASP A 55 -16.54 4.02 -5.47
CA ASP A 55 -16.18 2.63 -5.20
C ASP A 55 -15.44 2.53 -3.85
N LEU A 56 -14.47 3.42 -3.61
CA LEU A 56 -13.76 3.52 -2.34
C LEU A 56 -14.71 3.82 -1.18
N LEU A 57 -15.66 4.72 -1.36
CA LEU A 57 -16.65 5.05 -0.31
C LEU A 57 -17.58 3.88 -0.02
N ARG A 58 -17.93 3.07 -1.02
CA ARG A 58 -18.71 1.84 -0.79
C ARG A 58 -17.92 0.84 0.07
N ASP A 59 -16.64 0.66 -0.22
CA ASP A 59 -15.78 -0.22 0.55
C ASP A 59 -15.56 0.32 1.98
N THR A 60 -15.22 1.59 2.15
CA THR A 60 -14.99 2.19 3.47
C THR A 60 -16.25 2.30 4.34
N ALA A 61 -17.43 2.29 3.73
CA ALA A 61 -18.72 2.29 4.45
C ALA A 61 -19.21 0.88 4.80
N SER A 62 -18.45 -0.16 4.57
CA SER A 62 -18.87 -1.56 4.72
C SER A 62 -18.91 -2.08 6.17
N GLY A 63 -18.85 -1.21 7.18
CA GLY A 63 -19.12 -1.52 8.59
C GLY A 63 -17.96 -1.30 9.55
N HIS A 64 -16.74 -1.11 9.06
CA HIS A 64 -15.61 -0.68 9.88
C HIS A 64 -15.58 0.84 10.05
N ASP A 65 -14.96 1.34 11.14
CA ASP A 65 -14.80 2.77 11.41
C ASP A 65 -13.60 3.37 10.68
N ILE A 66 -13.69 3.49 9.35
CA ILE A 66 -12.64 4.07 8.51
C ILE A 66 -12.68 5.60 8.60
N ARG A 67 -11.72 6.18 9.32
CA ARG A 67 -11.64 7.62 9.56
C ARG A 67 -11.02 8.38 8.40
N ALA A 68 -9.94 7.82 7.85
CA ALA A 68 -9.20 8.43 6.75
C ALA A 68 -8.52 7.36 5.89
N THR A 69 -8.18 7.74 4.66
CA THR A 69 -7.36 6.93 3.78
C THR A 69 -6.20 7.73 3.21
N ILE A 70 -5.12 7.04 2.81
CA ILE A 70 -3.97 7.62 2.13
C ILE A 70 -3.90 7.03 0.73
N PHE A 71 -3.95 7.91 -0.26
CA PHE A 71 -3.74 7.55 -1.65
C PHE A 71 -2.27 7.28 -1.92
N VAL A 72 -1.98 6.20 -2.62
CA VAL A 72 -0.64 5.88 -3.08
C VAL A 72 -0.63 5.84 -4.61
N GLN A 73 0.39 6.46 -5.21
CA GLN A 73 0.55 6.54 -6.67
C GLN A 73 0.35 5.19 -7.36
N CYS A 74 -0.29 5.20 -8.52
CA CYS A 74 -0.52 4.01 -9.35
C CYS A 74 -0.33 4.27 -10.85
N GLY A 75 -0.04 5.51 -11.23
CA GLY A 75 0.15 5.95 -12.62
C GLY A 75 -1.14 6.35 -13.30
N ALA A 76 -2.16 6.67 -12.52
CA ALA A 76 -3.44 7.16 -13.03
C ALA A 76 -3.38 8.65 -13.38
N MET A 77 -4.15 9.07 -14.38
CA MET A 77 -4.38 10.48 -14.72
C MET A 77 -3.09 11.32 -14.91
N TYR A 78 -2.01 10.73 -15.40
CA TYR A 78 -0.82 11.50 -15.75
C TYR A 78 -1.12 12.49 -16.85
N ARG A 79 -0.49 13.66 -16.81
CA ARG A 79 -0.60 14.67 -17.85
C ARG A 79 -0.12 14.08 -19.18
N ASP A 80 -0.86 14.32 -20.24
CA ASP A 80 -0.51 13.86 -21.59
C ASP A 80 0.66 14.67 -22.19
N GLY A 81 0.78 15.94 -21.83
CA GLY A 81 1.80 16.87 -22.30
C GLY A 81 2.68 17.47 -21.21
N GLY A 82 3.63 18.32 -21.65
CA GLY A 82 4.58 19.00 -20.76
C GLY A 82 5.85 18.20 -20.50
N PRO A 83 6.75 18.70 -19.62
CA PRO A 83 7.97 18.00 -19.24
C PRO A 83 7.66 16.62 -18.65
N GLU A 84 8.43 15.61 -19.05
CA GLU A 84 8.20 14.22 -18.68
C GLU A 84 8.22 14.03 -17.16
N GLU A 85 9.14 14.67 -16.47
CA GLU A 85 9.29 14.63 -15.02
C GLU A 85 8.11 15.25 -14.24
N LEU A 86 7.29 16.07 -14.91
CA LEU A 86 6.09 16.71 -14.33
C LEU A 86 4.78 16.02 -14.72
N ARG A 87 4.79 14.98 -15.54
CA ARG A 87 3.55 14.29 -15.96
C ARG A 87 2.80 13.66 -14.80
N SER A 88 3.51 13.17 -13.79
CA SER A 88 2.91 12.60 -12.57
C SER A 88 2.10 13.60 -11.73
N LEU A 89 2.28 14.91 -11.96
CA LEU A 89 1.45 15.94 -11.31
C LEU A 89 -0.04 15.78 -11.61
N GLY A 90 -0.39 15.28 -12.80
CA GLY A 90 -1.80 15.04 -13.16
C GLY A 90 -2.51 14.10 -12.17
N GLU A 91 -1.81 13.06 -11.69
CA GLU A 91 -2.33 12.17 -10.66
C GLU A 91 -2.53 12.92 -9.33
N THR A 92 -1.59 13.75 -8.92
CA THR A 92 -1.70 14.55 -7.69
C THR A 92 -2.83 15.59 -7.80
N GLU A 93 -3.01 16.24 -8.95
CA GLU A 93 -4.13 17.15 -9.22
C GLU A 93 -5.48 16.44 -9.09
N PHE A 94 -5.60 15.30 -9.73
CA PHE A 94 -6.81 14.46 -9.67
C PHE A 94 -7.16 14.09 -8.24
N VAL A 95 -6.20 13.52 -7.49
CA VAL A 95 -6.42 13.03 -6.13
C VAL A 95 -6.65 14.20 -5.15
N THR A 96 -6.04 15.35 -5.38
CA THR A 96 -6.33 16.57 -4.60
C THR A 96 -7.78 17.00 -4.76
N GLY A 97 -8.33 16.89 -5.97
CA GLY A 97 -9.76 17.12 -6.24
C GLY A 97 -10.66 16.13 -5.49
N VAL A 98 -10.30 14.84 -5.50
CA VAL A 98 -11.01 13.79 -4.74
C VAL A 98 -10.95 14.07 -3.23
N ALA A 99 -9.80 14.44 -2.70
CA ALA A 99 -9.62 14.80 -1.29
C ALA A 99 -10.49 16.02 -0.90
N ALA A 100 -10.57 17.04 -1.76
CA ALA A 100 -11.43 18.21 -1.54
C ALA A 100 -12.92 17.83 -1.57
N GLN A 101 -13.32 16.96 -2.50
CA GLN A 101 -14.68 16.44 -2.58
C GLN A 101 -15.06 15.70 -1.29
N SER A 102 -14.23 14.77 -0.82
CA SER A 102 -14.45 14.04 0.44
C SER A 102 -14.48 14.98 1.65
N ALA A 103 -13.57 15.97 1.71
CA ALA A 103 -13.50 16.92 2.82
C ALA A 103 -14.71 17.84 2.94
N SER A 104 -15.56 17.95 1.90
CA SER A 104 -16.83 18.71 1.94
C SER A 104 -17.83 18.16 2.96
N GLY A 105 -17.64 16.92 3.44
CA GLY A 105 -18.55 16.22 4.35
C GLY A 105 -19.84 15.71 3.70
N LYS A 106 -20.05 15.92 2.40
CA LYS A 106 -21.26 15.47 1.67
C LYS A 106 -21.22 14.00 1.30
N TYR A 107 -20.03 13.38 1.37
CA TYR A 107 -19.78 12.01 0.92
C TYR A 107 -19.52 11.02 2.08
N GLY A 108 -19.97 11.36 3.27
CA GLY A 108 -19.82 10.54 4.47
C GLY A 108 -18.70 11.01 5.42
N PRO A 109 -18.46 10.27 6.50
CA PRO A 109 -17.52 10.66 7.55
C PRO A 109 -16.05 10.41 7.20
N THR A 110 -15.77 9.44 6.32
CA THR A 110 -14.41 9.08 5.92
C THR A 110 -13.72 10.24 5.18
N ARG A 111 -12.49 10.53 5.52
CA ARG A 111 -11.63 11.47 4.79
C ARG A 111 -10.79 10.72 3.77
N ALA A 112 -11.34 10.50 2.59
CA ALA A 112 -10.61 9.89 1.47
C ALA A 112 -9.43 10.76 1.05
N CYS A 113 -8.29 10.13 0.76
CA CYS A 113 -7.05 10.79 0.33
C CYS A 113 -6.60 11.91 1.30
N ALA A 114 -6.71 11.68 2.61
CA ALA A 114 -6.24 12.62 3.64
C ALA A 114 -4.73 12.85 3.55
N GLY A 115 -3.97 11.85 3.10
CA GLY A 115 -2.59 11.92 2.67
C GLY A 115 -2.46 11.47 1.21
N ILE A 116 -1.48 12.02 0.50
CA ILE A 116 -1.20 11.72 -0.91
C ILE A 116 0.29 11.37 -1.03
N ILE A 117 0.56 10.15 -1.46
CA ILE A 117 1.89 9.66 -1.83
C ILE A 117 1.93 9.66 -3.36
N GLY A 118 2.64 10.64 -3.92
CA GLY A 118 2.75 10.83 -5.36
C GLY A 118 3.95 10.09 -5.97
N MET A 119 4.27 10.42 -7.22
CA MET A 119 5.43 9.89 -7.95
C MET A 119 6.37 11.02 -8.35
N ALA A 120 7.63 10.93 -7.95
CA ALA A 120 8.71 11.74 -8.49
C ALA A 120 9.92 10.84 -8.73
N ASP A 121 10.55 10.92 -9.90
CA ASP A 121 11.69 10.07 -10.23
C ASP A 121 12.93 10.49 -9.42
N LEU A 122 13.23 9.77 -8.36
CA LEU A 122 14.38 10.05 -7.49
C LEU A 122 15.73 9.83 -8.19
N THR A 123 15.78 9.10 -9.32
CA THR A 123 17.01 8.95 -10.09
C THR A 123 17.51 10.26 -10.70
N LEU A 124 16.64 11.28 -10.76
CA LEU A 124 16.99 12.65 -11.15
C LEU A 124 18.00 13.32 -10.18
N GLY A 125 18.22 12.74 -8.99
CA GLY A 125 19.10 13.31 -7.98
C GLY A 125 18.61 14.69 -7.53
N ASP A 126 19.50 15.71 -7.52
CA ASP A 126 19.14 17.06 -7.11
C ASP A 126 18.05 17.71 -7.97
N ARG A 127 17.93 17.31 -9.23
CA ARG A 127 16.90 17.82 -10.15
C ARG A 127 15.48 17.39 -9.80
N VAL A 128 15.30 16.49 -8.83
CA VAL A 128 13.96 16.13 -8.35
C VAL A 128 13.30 17.23 -7.52
N THR A 129 14.09 18.15 -6.94
CA THR A 129 13.59 19.19 -6.04
C THR A 129 12.42 20.01 -6.65
N PRO A 130 12.52 20.59 -7.86
CA PRO A 130 11.40 21.34 -8.44
C PRO A 130 10.17 20.46 -8.73
N VAL A 131 10.36 19.16 -8.96
CA VAL A 131 9.23 18.23 -9.12
C VAL A 131 8.51 18.04 -7.79
N LEU A 132 9.24 17.84 -6.71
CA LEU A 132 8.68 17.72 -5.36
C LEU A 132 7.96 19.01 -4.93
N GLU A 133 8.55 20.15 -5.19
CA GLU A 133 7.96 21.49 -4.91
C GLU A 133 6.64 21.66 -5.68
N ALA A 134 6.58 21.22 -6.94
CA ALA A 134 5.36 21.27 -7.74
C ALA A 134 4.24 20.39 -7.14
N HIS A 135 4.55 19.18 -6.68
CA HIS A 135 3.58 18.32 -5.98
C HIS A 135 3.08 18.97 -4.69
N VAL A 136 3.99 19.53 -3.89
CA VAL A 136 3.64 20.24 -2.65
C VAL A 136 2.76 21.45 -2.95
N ALA A 137 3.06 22.20 -4.01
CA ALA A 137 2.24 23.36 -4.42
C ALA A 137 0.82 22.97 -4.80
N VAL A 138 0.62 21.80 -5.43
CA VAL A 138 -0.69 21.28 -5.85
C VAL A 138 -1.49 20.76 -4.65
N ALA A 139 -0.92 19.90 -3.83
CA ALA A 139 -1.65 19.18 -2.78
C ALA A 139 -1.53 19.82 -1.38
N GLY A 140 -0.62 20.78 -1.20
CA GLY A 140 -0.36 21.40 0.09
C GLY A 140 0.05 20.38 1.16
N PRO A 141 -0.50 20.47 2.38
CA PRO A 141 -0.12 19.58 3.49
C PRO A 141 -0.58 18.14 3.29
N ARG A 142 -1.39 17.84 2.27
CA ARG A 142 -1.79 16.47 1.94
C ARG A 142 -0.69 15.71 1.20
N PHE A 143 0.26 16.39 0.55
CA PHE A 143 1.40 15.72 -0.06
C PHE A 143 2.38 15.28 1.03
N VAL A 144 2.38 13.99 1.34
CA VAL A 144 3.10 13.46 2.51
C VAL A 144 4.33 12.62 2.13
N GLY A 145 4.44 12.19 0.89
CA GLY A 145 5.55 11.33 0.46
C GLY A 145 5.53 11.02 -1.03
N VAL A 146 6.47 10.18 -1.39
CA VAL A 146 6.67 9.70 -2.76
C VAL A 146 6.81 8.18 -2.76
N ARG A 147 6.31 7.53 -3.81
CA ARG A 147 6.62 6.14 -4.14
C ARG A 147 7.13 6.05 -5.57
N ASN A 148 8.32 5.46 -5.74
CA ASN A 148 8.84 5.09 -7.05
C ASN A 148 8.45 3.66 -7.43
N ARG A 149 8.38 3.41 -8.73
CA ARG A 149 8.20 2.05 -9.26
C ARG A 149 9.53 1.31 -9.14
N THR A 150 9.69 0.48 -8.12
CA THR A 150 10.95 -0.20 -7.79
C THR A 150 10.86 -1.71 -7.81
N ALA A 151 9.67 -2.30 -7.67
CA ALA A 151 9.48 -3.75 -7.67
C ALA A 151 9.84 -4.37 -9.03
N TRP A 152 10.98 -5.07 -9.08
CA TRP A 152 11.52 -5.67 -10.27
C TRP A 152 12.08 -7.08 -10.01
N HIS A 153 11.88 -7.96 -10.98
CA HIS A 153 12.49 -9.28 -10.99
C HIS A 153 12.79 -9.71 -12.44
N PRO A 154 13.89 -10.47 -12.72
CA PRO A 154 14.24 -10.87 -14.08
C PRO A 154 13.28 -11.89 -14.70
N SER A 155 12.55 -12.67 -13.89
CA SER A 155 11.53 -13.59 -14.41
C SER A 155 10.33 -12.82 -14.94
N PRO A 156 9.89 -13.08 -16.19
CA PRO A 156 8.69 -12.47 -16.76
C PRO A 156 7.38 -12.93 -16.10
N GLU A 157 7.43 -13.99 -15.31
CA GLU A 157 6.29 -14.51 -14.55
C GLU A 157 5.98 -13.66 -13.31
N ILE A 158 6.97 -12.90 -12.84
CA ILE A 158 6.83 -12.01 -11.68
C ILE A 158 6.56 -10.59 -12.17
N ARG A 159 5.31 -10.16 -12.01
CA ARG A 159 4.86 -8.87 -12.48
C ARG A 159 3.69 -8.37 -11.62
N SER A 160 3.76 -7.12 -11.17
CA SER A 160 2.70 -6.46 -10.40
C SER A 160 2.27 -5.13 -11.00
N ASN A 161 2.82 -4.75 -12.16
CA ASN A 161 2.51 -3.52 -12.86
C ASN A 161 2.39 -3.77 -14.37
N LEU A 162 1.59 -2.95 -15.07
CA LEU A 162 1.46 -3.04 -16.52
C LEU A 162 2.80 -2.84 -17.23
N VAL A 163 3.60 -1.91 -16.74
CA VAL A 163 4.97 -1.64 -17.21
C VAL A 163 5.93 -1.94 -16.07
N SER A 164 6.80 -2.94 -16.26
CA SER A 164 7.85 -3.24 -15.29
C SER A 164 8.85 -2.09 -15.22
N PRO A 165 9.30 -1.69 -14.02
CA PRO A 165 10.39 -0.73 -13.90
C PRO A 165 11.70 -1.29 -14.50
N PRO A 166 12.69 -0.44 -14.82
CA PRO A 166 14.02 -0.92 -15.17
C PRO A 166 14.66 -1.66 -13.98
N PRO A 167 15.65 -2.53 -14.22
CA PRO A 167 16.38 -3.17 -13.14
C PRO A 167 17.16 -2.15 -12.30
N GLY A 168 17.20 -2.35 -10.98
CA GLY A 168 18.11 -1.68 -10.07
C GLY A 168 17.90 -0.19 -9.78
N PRO A 169 16.68 0.39 -9.84
CA PRO A 169 16.52 1.82 -9.54
C PRO A 169 16.97 2.18 -8.12
N LEU A 170 16.76 1.29 -7.14
CA LEU A 170 17.17 1.51 -5.74
C LEU A 170 18.70 1.64 -5.57
N ALA A 171 19.49 1.01 -6.42
CA ALA A 171 20.96 1.08 -6.41
C ALA A 171 21.52 2.25 -7.25
N HIS A 172 20.67 3.00 -7.95
CA HIS A 172 21.09 4.12 -8.76
C HIS A 172 21.62 5.26 -7.88
N PRO A 173 22.85 5.81 -8.13
CA PRO A 173 23.41 6.88 -7.28
C PRO A 173 22.50 8.11 -7.16
N GLY A 174 21.84 8.49 -8.26
CA GLY A 174 20.86 9.58 -8.28
C GLY A 174 19.69 9.31 -7.34
N PHE A 175 19.25 8.06 -7.18
CA PHE A 175 18.13 7.70 -6.30
C PHE A 175 18.44 8.06 -4.84
N HIS A 176 19.64 7.75 -4.34
CA HIS A 176 20.06 8.12 -2.98
C HIS A 176 20.14 9.65 -2.80
N THR A 177 20.58 10.38 -3.83
CA THR A 177 20.60 11.86 -3.80
C THR A 177 19.17 12.42 -3.77
N GLY A 178 18.28 11.92 -4.62
CA GLY A 178 16.86 12.29 -4.61
C GLY A 178 16.17 11.96 -3.28
N ALA A 179 16.49 10.82 -2.67
CA ALA A 179 15.99 10.42 -1.37
C ALA A 179 16.42 11.41 -0.25
N ARG A 180 17.64 11.93 -0.30
CA ARG A 180 18.07 13.02 0.63
C ARG A 180 17.29 14.31 0.40
N ARG A 181 16.94 14.66 -0.84
CA ARG A 181 16.07 15.82 -1.11
C ARG A 181 14.67 15.63 -0.54
N LEU A 182 14.13 14.42 -0.66
CA LEU A 182 12.86 14.05 -0.07
C LEU A 182 12.88 14.20 1.46
N ALA A 183 13.92 13.67 2.11
CA ALA A 183 14.12 13.81 3.55
C ALA A 183 14.24 15.27 4.00
N ALA A 184 15.00 16.10 3.25
CA ALA A 184 15.17 17.52 3.55
C ALA A 184 13.86 18.32 3.49
N MET A 185 12.90 17.87 2.67
CA MET A 185 11.55 18.42 2.61
C MET A 185 10.60 17.81 3.66
N GLY A 186 11.08 16.87 4.46
CA GLY A 186 10.31 16.17 5.46
C GLY A 186 9.25 15.24 4.87
N LEU A 187 9.41 14.76 3.65
CA LEU A 187 8.52 13.82 2.98
C LEU A 187 8.96 12.36 3.23
N THR A 188 8.03 11.42 3.18
CA THR A 188 8.33 9.98 3.31
C THR A 188 8.67 9.37 1.96
N LEU A 189 9.39 8.24 1.99
CA LEU A 189 9.56 7.36 0.84
C LEU A 189 8.88 6.04 1.12
N ASP A 190 7.82 5.74 0.37
CA ASP A 190 7.21 4.44 0.34
C ASP A 190 7.91 3.57 -0.70
N VAL A 191 8.28 2.34 -0.35
CA VAL A 191 9.04 1.45 -1.22
C VAL A 191 8.26 0.16 -1.45
N TRP A 192 7.75 0.00 -2.67
CA TRP A 192 7.28 -1.28 -3.16
C TRP A 192 8.45 -2.04 -3.80
N ALA A 193 8.89 -3.11 -3.14
CA ALA A 193 9.97 -3.97 -3.58
C ALA A 193 9.60 -5.44 -3.31
N TYR A 194 10.11 -6.37 -4.14
CA TYR A 194 10.01 -7.78 -3.83
C TYR A 194 11.07 -8.18 -2.79
N HIS A 195 10.82 -9.28 -2.06
CA HIS A 195 11.75 -9.75 -1.02
C HIS A 195 13.19 -9.93 -1.52
N THR A 196 13.39 -10.21 -2.79
CA THR A 196 14.72 -10.33 -3.41
C THR A 196 15.47 -9.00 -3.51
N GLN A 197 14.79 -7.88 -3.31
CA GLN A 197 15.34 -6.52 -3.36
C GLN A 197 15.51 -5.90 -1.97
N LEU A 198 15.08 -6.56 -0.88
CA LEU A 198 15.19 -6.02 0.48
C LEU A 198 16.62 -5.65 0.88
N PRO A 199 17.69 -6.36 0.44
CA PRO A 199 19.05 -5.89 0.66
C PRO A 199 19.34 -4.50 0.08
N GLN A 200 18.79 -4.16 -1.09
CA GLN A 200 18.94 -2.82 -1.69
C GLN A 200 18.16 -1.76 -0.90
N VAL A 201 16.97 -2.12 -0.38
CA VAL A 201 16.20 -1.24 0.51
C VAL A 201 16.97 -0.97 1.80
N LEU A 202 17.63 -1.99 2.35
CA LEU A 202 18.47 -1.87 3.54
C LEU A 202 19.68 -0.93 3.30
N GLU A 203 20.33 -1.04 2.15
CA GLU A 203 21.43 -0.15 1.75
C GLU A 203 20.96 1.30 1.64
N LEU A 204 19.81 1.54 1.00
CA LEU A 204 19.20 2.87 0.90
C LEU A 204 18.88 3.45 2.29
N ALA A 205 18.23 2.67 3.16
CA ALA A 205 17.84 3.10 4.49
C ALA A 205 19.05 3.48 5.37
N ARG A 206 20.18 2.77 5.21
CA ARG A 206 21.46 3.09 5.86
C ARG A 206 22.13 4.33 5.28
N ALA A 207 22.03 4.53 3.97
CA ALA A 207 22.65 5.65 3.28
C ALA A 207 21.93 6.98 3.51
N VAL A 208 20.66 6.96 3.92
CA VAL A 208 19.81 8.14 4.16
C VAL A 208 19.04 7.96 5.48
N PRO A 209 19.74 7.97 6.63
CA PRO A 209 19.12 7.67 7.93
C PRO A 209 18.10 8.73 8.40
N GLU A 210 18.15 9.94 7.83
CA GLU A 210 17.20 11.03 8.09
C GLU A 210 15.86 10.86 7.36
N LEU A 211 15.77 9.94 6.38
CA LEU A 211 14.55 9.67 5.62
C LEU A 211 13.66 8.68 6.36
N THR A 212 12.40 9.02 6.56
CA THR A 212 11.40 8.03 6.93
C THR A 212 11.08 7.16 5.71
N LEU A 213 11.53 5.91 5.75
CA LEU A 213 11.30 4.91 4.71
C LEU A 213 10.20 3.95 5.16
N VAL A 214 9.17 3.76 4.34
CA VAL A 214 8.05 2.86 4.60
C VAL A 214 8.10 1.70 3.62
N VAL A 215 8.29 0.49 4.13
CA VAL A 215 8.28 -0.74 3.33
C VAL A 215 6.83 -1.14 3.08
N ASP A 216 6.39 -1.12 1.82
CA ASP A 216 5.06 -1.57 1.44
C ASP A 216 4.92 -3.10 1.53
N HIS A 217 3.71 -3.57 1.85
CA HIS A 217 3.26 -4.95 1.65
C HIS A 217 4.17 -6.01 2.29
N VAL A 218 4.50 -5.81 3.55
CA VAL A 218 5.41 -6.69 4.33
C VAL A 218 6.71 -7.05 3.59
N GLY A 219 7.21 -6.14 2.74
CA GLY A 219 8.45 -6.39 1.98
C GLY A 219 8.31 -7.42 0.85
N GLY A 220 7.11 -7.59 0.31
CA GLY A 220 6.84 -8.29 -0.94
C GLY A 220 7.32 -9.75 -1.04
N PRO A 221 6.91 -10.66 -0.15
CA PRO A 221 7.25 -12.07 -0.28
C PRO A 221 6.63 -12.64 -1.56
N LEU A 222 7.47 -13.25 -2.42
CA LEU A 222 7.04 -13.84 -3.69
C LEU A 222 6.61 -15.30 -3.52
N GLY A 223 5.50 -15.66 -4.16
CA GLY A 223 4.97 -17.03 -4.20
C GLY A 223 4.60 -17.52 -5.60
N VAL A 224 5.05 -16.82 -6.66
CA VAL A 224 4.74 -17.14 -8.07
C VAL A 224 6.03 -17.34 -8.89
N GLY A 225 5.90 -17.85 -10.10
CA GLY A 225 7.03 -18.11 -11.00
C GLY A 225 8.07 -19.02 -10.34
N PRO A 226 9.35 -18.64 -10.29
CA PRO A 226 10.40 -19.44 -9.66
C PRO A 226 10.17 -19.72 -8.16
N PHE A 227 9.26 -19.03 -7.51
CA PHE A 227 8.94 -19.15 -6.08
C PHE A 227 7.61 -19.88 -5.81
N ALA A 228 6.92 -20.31 -6.84
CA ALA A 228 5.65 -21.03 -6.70
C ALA A 228 5.83 -22.32 -5.88
N GLY A 229 5.03 -22.45 -4.80
CA GLY A 229 5.10 -23.61 -3.90
C GLY A 229 6.36 -23.66 -3.01
N ARG A 230 7.17 -22.62 -2.98
CA ARG A 230 8.46 -22.58 -2.26
C ARG A 230 8.46 -21.61 -1.08
N GLN A 231 7.30 -21.36 -0.49
CA GLN A 231 7.17 -20.41 0.64
C GLN A 231 8.08 -20.77 1.82
N ALA A 232 8.27 -22.09 2.09
CA ALA A 232 9.16 -22.56 3.14
C ALA A 232 10.65 -22.19 2.91
N GLU A 233 11.05 -21.98 1.66
CA GLU A 233 12.41 -21.53 1.29
C GLU A 233 12.50 -20.00 1.24
N VAL A 234 11.44 -19.33 0.81
CA VAL A 234 11.37 -17.87 0.72
C VAL A 234 11.34 -17.23 2.10
N PHE A 235 10.54 -17.78 3.03
CA PHE A 235 10.30 -17.18 4.34
C PHE A 235 11.57 -16.93 5.17
N PRO A 236 12.54 -17.86 5.29
CA PRO A 236 13.76 -17.60 6.07
C PRO A 236 14.61 -16.44 5.53
N ALA A 237 14.74 -16.33 4.20
CA ALA A 237 15.48 -15.25 3.56
C ALA A 237 14.77 -13.92 3.73
N TRP A 238 13.47 -13.87 3.47
CA TRP A 238 12.62 -12.71 3.72
C TRP A 238 12.70 -12.24 5.18
N ARG A 239 12.54 -13.17 6.13
CA ARG A 239 12.59 -12.87 7.57
C ARG A 239 13.93 -12.26 7.98
N ARG A 240 15.04 -12.83 7.52
CA ARG A 240 16.40 -12.30 7.80
C ARG A 240 16.50 -10.83 7.36
N ASP A 241 16.04 -10.51 6.16
CA ASP A 241 16.20 -9.17 5.58
C ASP A 241 15.22 -8.18 6.24
N MET A 242 14.00 -8.60 6.61
CA MET A 242 13.07 -7.79 7.39
C MET A 242 13.60 -7.49 8.80
N LEU A 243 14.22 -8.45 9.46
CA LEU A 243 14.89 -8.21 10.76
C LEU A 243 16.03 -7.20 10.64
N ALA A 244 16.81 -7.26 9.56
CA ALA A 244 17.86 -6.28 9.30
C ALA A 244 17.31 -4.86 9.06
N LEU A 245 16.20 -4.73 8.35
CA LEU A 245 15.48 -3.47 8.16
C LEU A 245 14.90 -2.95 9.49
N ALA A 246 14.32 -3.82 10.29
CA ALA A 246 13.74 -3.46 11.59
C ALA A 246 14.77 -2.89 12.59
N ALA A 247 16.04 -3.25 12.44
CA ALA A 247 17.13 -2.70 13.26
C ALA A 247 17.40 -1.21 13.00
N LEU A 248 16.88 -0.65 11.87
CA LEU A 248 17.04 0.75 11.53
C LEU A 248 15.83 1.56 12.01
N PRO A 249 16.03 2.62 12.83
CA PRO A 249 14.91 3.36 13.42
C PRO A 249 14.10 4.18 12.44
N ASN A 250 14.66 4.49 11.28
CA ASN A 250 14.01 5.26 10.20
C ASN A 250 13.15 4.39 9.27
N VAL A 251 13.05 3.07 9.50
CA VAL A 251 12.26 2.16 8.68
C VAL A 251 10.96 1.77 9.37
N GLN A 252 9.88 1.86 8.63
CA GLN A 252 8.54 1.44 9.02
C GLN A 252 8.01 0.42 8.01
N VAL A 253 6.91 -0.28 8.33
CA VAL A 253 6.34 -1.31 7.47
C VAL A 253 4.82 -1.24 7.44
N LYS A 254 4.24 -1.41 6.25
CA LYS A 254 2.83 -1.63 6.04
C LYS A 254 2.51 -3.12 6.06
N LEU A 255 1.51 -3.45 6.84
CA LEU A 255 1.05 -4.82 7.11
C LEU A 255 -0.18 -5.13 6.25
N GLY A 256 0.06 -5.53 5.01
CA GLY A 256 -0.99 -5.86 4.04
C GLY A 256 -0.41 -6.28 2.70
N GLY A 257 -1.18 -6.17 1.63
CA GLY A 257 -0.76 -6.50 0.27
C GLY A 257 -0.50 -7.99 0.01
N LEU A 258 -0.84 -8.86 0.96
CA LEU A 258 -0.65 -10.31 0.84
C LEU A 258 -1.70 -10.98 -0.06
N ALA A 259 -2.80 -10.30 -0.37
CA ALA A 259 -3.77 -10.77 -1.35
C ALA A 259 -3.42 -10.39 -2.79
N MET A 260 -2.23 -9.85 -3.05
CA MET A 260 -1.73 -9.69 -4.41
C MET A 260 -1.40 -11.04 -5.04
N GLN A 261 -1.60 -11.15 -6.36
CA GLN A 261 -1.28 -12.35 -7.13
C GLN A 261 0.19 -12.80 -6.95
N VAL A 262 1.13 -11.87 -6.85
CA VAL A 262 2.56 -12.16 -6.69
C VAL A 262 2.93 -12.86 -5.38
N SER A 263 2.07 -12.79 -4.36
CA SER A 263 2.26 -13.48 -3.08
C SER A 263 1.95 -14.97 -3.13
N GLY A 264 1.30 -15.42 -4.22
CA GLY A 264 1.05 -16.84 -4.48
C GLY A 264 -0.11 -17.45 -3.69
N PHE A 265 -0.91 -16.63 -3.00
CA PHE A 265 -2.19 -17.09 -2.45
C PHE A 265 -3.24 -17.07 -3.55
N GLU A 266 -3.73 -18.25 -3.97
CA GLU A 266 -4.65 -18.36 -5.11
C GLU A 266 -6.13 -18.39 -4.68
N TYR A 267 -6.53 -17.52 -3.73
CA TYR A 267 -7.91 -17.49 -3.21
C TYR A 267 -8.95 -17.23 -4.32
N HIS A 268 -8.61 -16.41 -5.30
CA HIS A 268 -9.48 -16.09 -6.43
C HIS A 268 -9.88 -17.29 -7.29
N ARG A 269 -9.19 -18.44 -7.15
CA ARG A 269 -9.49 -19.68 -7.85
C ARG A 269 -10.44 -20.61 -7.06
N GLN A 270 -10.73 -20.24 -5.81
CA GLN A 270 -11.63 -21.00 -4.96
C GLN A 270 -13.10 -20.75 -5.35
N PRO A 271 -14.01 -21.72 -5.15
CA PRO A 271 -15.44 -21.55 -5.39
C PRO A 271 -16.06 -20.39 -4.59
N LEU A 272 -15.60 -20.18 -3.37
CA LEU A 272 -16.04 -19.11 -2.46
C LEU A 272 -14.86 -18.23 -2.06
N PRO A 273 -15.07 -16.95 -1.76
CA PRO A 273 -14.02 -16.07 -1.24
C PRO A 273 -13.57 -16.56 0.15
N PRO A 274 -12.31 -16.29 0.52
CA PRO A 274 -11.78 -16.72 1.80
C PRO A 274 -12.45 -15.96 2.94
N ALA A 275 -12.72 -16.67 4.03
CA ALA A 275 -13.09 -16.04 5.30
C ALA A 275 -11.87 -15.36 5.94
N SER A 276 -12.14 -14.34 6.76
CA SER A 276 -11.08 -13.58 7.46
C SER A 276 -10.19 -14.45 8.35
N ALA A 277 -10.72 -15.54 8.88
CA ALA A 277 -9.95 -16.51 9.66
C ALA A 277 -8.90 -17.24 8.80
N VAL A 278 -9.24 -17.56 7.55
CA VAL A 278 -8.34 -18.21 6.59
C VAL A 278 -7.20 -17.26 6.21
N LEU A 279 -7.53 -16.00 5.93
CA LEU A 279 -6.53 -14.96 5.65
C LEU A 279 -5.60 -14.74 6.84
N ALA A 280 -6.16 -14.59 8.04
CA ALA A 280 -5.39 -14.38 9.26
C ALA A 280 -4.40 -15.53 9.52
N GLU A 281 -4.81 -16.78 9.37
CA GLU A 281 -3.95 -17.93 9.56
C GLU A 281 -2.80 -17.97 8.55
N ALA A 282 -3.10 -17.75 7.27
CA ALA A 282 -2.10 -17.78 6.20
C ALA A 282 -1.09 -16.62 6.29
N TRP A 283 -1.53 -15.43 6.74
CA TRP A 283 -0.70 -14.22 6.81
C TRP A 283 0.04 -14.07 8.13
N ARG A 284 -0.37 -14.81 9.15
CA ARG A 284 0.18 -14.75 10.52
C ARG A 284 1.70 -14.77 10.58
N PRO A 285 2.43 -15.68 9.90
CA PRO A 285 3.88 -15.72 9.99
C PRO A 285 4.55 -14.41 9.55
N TYR A 286 4.02 -13.76 8.51
CA TYR A 286 4.56 -12.51 7.98
C TYR A 286 4.22 -11.32 8.88
N ILE A 287 2.95 -11.20 9.27
CA ILE A 287 2.44 -10.09 10.07
C ILE A 287 3.07 -10.09 11.47
N GLU A 288 3.06 -11.23 12.16
CA GLU A 288 3.65 -11.35 13.51
C GLU A 288 5.15 -11.09 13.49
N THR A 289 5.89 -11.65 12.50
CA THR A 289 7.32 -11.34 12.35
C THR A 289 7.57 -9.84 12.20
N CYS A 290 6.77 -9.12 11.43
CA CYS A 290 6.92 -7.68 11.28
C CYS A 290 6.60 -6.95 12.60
N ILE A 291 5.50 -7.28 13.27
CA ILE A 291 5.12 -6.63 14.54
C ILE A 291 6.17 -6.88 15.63
N GLU A 292 6.65 -8.10 15.75
CA GLU A 292 7.70 -8.46 16.72
C GLU A 292 9.02 -7.72 16.45
N ALA A 293 9.40 -7.59 15.17
CA ALA A 293 10.68 -7.00 14.79
C ALA A 293 10.67 -5.46 14.84
N PHE A 294 9.63 -4.81 14.29
CA PHE A 294 9.56 -3.35 14.19
C PHE A 294 8.89 -2.70 15.41
N GLY A 295 8.05 -3.44 16.12
CA GLY A 295 7.17 -2.88 17.15
C GLY A 295 5.97 -2.12 16.55
N VAL A 296 4.88 -2.04 17.32
CA VAL A 296 3.60 -1.46 16.85
C VAL A 296 3.71 0.01 16.39
N ALA A 297 4.64 0.77 16.96
CA ALA A 297 4.85 2.18 16.60
C ALA A 297 5.51 2.38 15.22
N ARG A 298 5.92 1.29 14.55
CA ARG A 298 6.49 1.31 13.20
C ARG A 298 5.78 0.37 12.24
N CYS A 299 4.62 -0.16 12.65
CA CYS A 299 3.76 -1.05 11.87
C CYS A 299 2.39 -0.41 11.66
N MET A 300 1.82 -0.53 10.47
CA MET A 300 0.48 -0.05 10.16
C MET A 300 -0.22 -1.02 9.20
N PHE A 301 -1.45 -1.44 9.53
CA PHE A 301 -2.27 -2.24 8.63
C PHE A 301 -2.74 -1.42 7.44
N GLU A 302 -2.78 -2.03 6.25
CA GLU A 302 -3.18 -1.41 4.99
C GLU A 302 -4.11 -2.32 4.18
N SER A 303 -5.05 -1.75 3.43
CA SER A 303 -5.94 -2.55 2.57
C SER A 303 -5.31 -2.93 1.23
N ASN A 304 -4.49 -2.05 0.64
CA ASN A 304 -4.00 -2.14 -0.73
C ASN A 304 -5.13 -2.24 -1.78
N PHE A 305 -6.28 -1.60 -1.53
CA PHE A 305 -7.42 -1.65 -2.44
C PHE A 305 -7.27 -0.67 -3.62
N PRO A 306 -7.75 -1.05 -4.81
CA PRO A 306 -8.48 -2.28 -5.15
C PRO A 306 -7.61 -3.48 -5.54
N VAL A 307 -6.28 -3.42 -5.41
CA VAL A 307 -5.40 -4.53 -5.84
C VAL A 307 -5.74 -5.83 -5.12
N ASP A 308 -5.89 -5.77 -3.79
CA ASP A 308 -6.22 -6.95 -2.97
C ASP A 308 -7.70 -7.34 -3.07
N LYS A 309 -8.58 -6.45 -3.59
CA LYS A 309 -10.02 -6.71 -3.76
C LYS A 309 -10.31 -7.88 -4.69
N GLY A 310 -9.42 -8.19 -5.61
CA GLY A 310 -9.55 -9.38 -6.45
C GLY A 310 -9.60 -10.71 -5.67
N MET A 311 -9.07 -10.75 -4.45
CA MET A 311 -9.00 -11.96 -3.62
C MET A 311 -9.85 -11.92 -2.35
N CYS A 312 -10.20 -10.74 -1.81
CA CYS A 312 -11.01 -10.62 -0.61
C CYS A 312 -11.75 -9.27 -0.57
N SER A 313 -12.89 -9.23 0.11
CA SER A 313 -13.65 -8.00 0.31
C SER A 313 -13.01 -7.11 1.40
N TYR A 314 -13.33 -5.80 1.37
CA TYR A 314 -12.84 -4.83 2.33
C TYR A 314 -13.19 -5.18 3.79
N PRO A 315 -14.44 -5.61 4.12
CA PRO A 315 -14.76 -6.07 5.46
C PRO A 315 -13.90 -7.27 5.91
N VAL A 316 -13.66 -8.21 5.01
CA VAL A 316 -12.94 -9.44 5.31
C VAL A 316 -11.45 -9.18 5.57
N VAL A 317 -10.80 -8.30 4.79
CA VAL A 317 -9.40 -7.97 5.04
C VAL A 317 -9.21 -7.29 6.40
N TRP A 318 -10.07 -6.35 6.77
CA TRP A 318 -9.98 -5.69 8.09
C TRP A 318 -10.34 -6.63 9.24
N ASN A 319 -11.29 -7.54 9.06
CA ASN A 319 -11.54 -8.62 10.01
C ASN A 319 -10.32 -9.52 10.20
N ALA A 320 -9.61 -9.87 9.12
CA ALA A 320 -8.39 -10.67 9.20
C ALA A 320 -7.31 -9.97 10.05
N PHE A 321 -7.11 -8.66 9.85
CA PHE A 321 -6.18 -7.88 10.65
C PHE A 321 -6.60 -7.78 12.13
N LYS A 322 -7.90 -7.63 12.40
CA LYS A 322 -8.43 -7.63 13.78
C LYS A 322 -8.23 -8.98 14.47
N ARG A 323 -8.33 -10.11 13.74
CA ARG A 323 -8.00 -11.44 14.25
C ARG A 323 -6.51 -11.58 14.58
N LEU A 324 -5.63 -11.09 13.70
CA LEU A 324 -4.18 -11.08 13.92
C LEU A 324 -3.77 -10.23 15.14
N ALA A 325 -4.47 -9.12 15.37
CA ALA A 325 -4.22 -8.22 16.49
C ALA A 325 -5.06 -8.55 17.76
N SER A 326 -5.73 -9.72 17.82
CA SER A 326 -6.63 -10.04 18.94
C SER A 326 -5.95 -10.14 20.30
N GLY A 327 -4.67 -10.51 20.33
CA GLY A 327 -3.85 -10.57 21.55
C GLY A 327 -3.21 -9.25 21.96
N ALA A 328 -3.30 -8.21 21.12
CA ALA A 328 -2.70 -6.91 21.40
C ALA A 328 -3.56 -6.08 22.38
N SER A 329 -2.92 -5.27 23.21
CA SER A 329 -3.59 -4.31 24.08
C SER A 329 -4.35 -3.24 23.29
N ALA A 330 -5.27 -2.52 23.93
CA ALA A 330 -6.01 -1.44 23.28
C ALA A 330 -5.09 -0.35 22.69
N ALA A 331 -3.99 -0.02 23.38
CA ALA A 331 -3.01 0.96 22.89
C ALA A 331 -2.25 0.45 21.65
N GLU A 332 -1.84 -0.82 21.64
CA GLU A 332 -1.16 -1.43 20.50
C GLU A 332 -2.11 -1.56 19.29
N ARG A 333 -3.38 -1.92 19.50
CA ARG A 333 -4.39 -1.94 18.45
C ARG A 333 -4.61 -0.54 17.88
N THR A 334 -4.70 0.49 18.73
CA THR A 334 -4.80 1.88 18.26
C THR A 334 -3.58 2.27 17.41
N ALA A 335 -2.38 1.89 17.82
CA ALA A 335 -1.18 2.15 17.04
C ALA A 335 -1.26 1.48 15.66
N LEU A 336 -1.51 0.17 15.61
CA LEU A 336 -1.53 -0.64 14.38
C LEU A 336 -2.62 -0.21 13.38
N PHE A 337 -3.80 0.19 13.86
CA PHE A 337 -4.95 0.48 12.98
C PHE A 337 -5.08 1.97 12.60
N SER A 338 -4.49 2.89 13.37
CA SER A 338 -4.64 4.31 13.07
C SER A 338 -3.45 5.18 13.50
N GLY A 339 -2.89 4.96 14.67
CA GLY A 339 -1.92 5.84 15.29
C GLY A 339 -0.63 5.97 14.50
N THR A 340 -0.02 4.83 14.14
CA THR A 340 1.24 4.80 13.39
C THR A 340 1.09 5.46 12.02
N ALA A 341 0.03 5.16 11.28
CA ALA A 341 -0.23 5.82 9.99
C ALA A 341 -0.43 7.33 10.14
N THR A 342 -1.22 7.75 11.13
CA THR A 342 -1.46 9.18 11.42
C THR A 342 -0.15 9.92 11.72
N GLN A 343 0.72 9.33 12.54
CA GLN A 343 2.00 9.92 12.92
C GLN A 343 2.98 9.94 11.74
N THR A 344 3.15 8.82 11.04
CA THR A 344 4.10 8.68 9.92
C THR A 344 3.82 9.69 8.82
N TYR A 345 2.55 9.79 8.43
CA TYR A 345 2.13 10.67 7.34
C TYR A 345 1.63 12.04 7.83
N ARG A 346 1.81 12.34 9.12
CA ARG A 346 1.49 13.66 9.73
C ARG A 346 0.09 14.15 9.37
N LEU A 347 -0.86 13.22 9.39
CA LEU A 347 -2.26 13.56 9.13
C LEU A 347 -2.76 14.51 10.20
N GLY A 348 -3.43 15.59 9.79
CA GLY A 348 -4.04 16.53 10.70
C GLY A 348 -5.14 15.88 11.56
N ARG A 349 -5.89 16.69 12.32
CA ARG A 349 -6.99 16.20 13.15
C ARG A 349 -7.99 15.42 12.29
N LEU A 350 -8.12 14.13 12.58
CA LEU A 350 -9.09 13.26 11.93
C LEU A 350 -10.51 13.52 12.46
N PRO A 351 -11.56 13.22 11.68
CA PRO A 351 -12.94 13.30 12.14
C PRO A 351 -13.16 12.40 13.35
N GLU A 352 -13.98 12.87 14.29
CA GLU A 352 -14.52 12.00 15.32
C GLU A 352 -15.52 11.02 14.68
N GLY A 353 -15.60 9.76 15.19
CA GLY A 353 -16.49 8.75 14.64
C GLY A 353 -17.94 9.17 14.75
N VAL A 354 -18.70 8.73 13.79
CA VAL A 354 -20.16 8.78 13.92
C VAL A 354 -20.53 7.71 14.94
N ALA A 355 -21.15 8.11 16.04
CA ALA A 355 -21.75 7.14 16.95
C ALA A 355 -22.72 6.25 16.13
N PRO A 356 -22.74 4.92 16.35
CA PRO A 356 -23.68 4.06 15.67
C PRO A 356 -25.09 4.65 15.86
N ARG A 357 -25.79 4.90 14.77
CA ARG A 357 -27.23 5.23 14.85
C ARG A 357 -27.90 3.97 15.36
N LEU A 358 -28.35 4.03 16.63
CA LEU A 358 -29.19 3.02 17.25
C LEU A 358 -30.50 2.81 16.45
#